data_638d64fc221021ca6d4978b34b46f95c
#
_entry.id   638d64fc221021ca6d4978b34b46f95c
#
_cell.length_a   1.000
_cell.length_b   1.000
_cell.length_c   1.000
_cell.angle_alpha   90.00
_cell.angle_beta   90.00
_cell.angle_gamma   90.00
#
_symmetry.space_group_name_H-M   'P 1'
#
loop_
_entity.id
_entity.type
_entity.pdbx_description
1 polymer ?
#
loop_
_entity_poly.entity_id
_entity_poly.type
_entity_poly.pdbx_seq_one_letter_code
_entity_poly.pdbx_strand_id
1 'polypeptide(L)'
;MVRDVQIGGGAPVAVQSMTKTDTTDVDATIRQIEQMVEAGCEIVRIAVPDDDAAAAMYEIRKRTKVPIVADIHFHYKLALKALDAGIDKLRINPGNIGSIDRVREVVRAAEAQKVPIRIGVNGGSLEKDLLKKYGSATAEAMVESGMRHVRILEDLGFDNTIISLKASDVNRMVEAYRLFAAKVDYPLHLGVTEAGTPFGGTIKSAIGLGILLHEGIGDTIRVSLAAEPHEEVRVGWEILKSLELRNRGVTVVACPTCGRLDIDNFVEIVTEVERRLAHVEEPLHLSIMGCAVNGPGEAHDSQLGITFGRNVGMIFKDGVPMRRVSGEDIVEEFVKEVEILRKEGSAAKSLAENRPLVQIT
;
A
#
# COMPACT_ATOMS: atom_id res chain seq x y z
N MET A 1 -12.73 -1.28 11.54
CA MET A 1 -12.51 0.07 10.98
C MET A 1 -11.23 0.65 11.56
N VAL A 2 -10.41 1.33 10.74
CA VAL A 2 -9.32 2.19 11.20
C VAL A 2 -9.74 3.59 10.80
N ARG A 3 -10.39 4.31 11.72
CA ARG A 3 -11.12 5.55 11.47
C ARG A 3 -12.20 5.36 10.38
N ASP A 4 -11.98 5.89 9.19
CA ASP A 4 -12.84 5.82 8.00
C ASP A 4 -12.45 4.71 7.01
N VAL A 5 -11.30 4.05 7.21
CA VAL A 5 -10.83 2.95 6.38
C VAL A 5 -11.31 1.61 6.94
N GLN A 6 -12.13 0.91 6.17
CA GLN A 6 -12.55 -0.46 6.51
C GLN A 6 -11.41 -1.44 6.21
N ILE A 7 -11.16 -2.38 7.14
CA ILE A 7 -10.18 -3.44 6.99
C ILE A 7 -10.90 -4.78 7.15
N GLY A 8 -10.74 -5.66 6.17
CA GLY A 8 -11.43 -6.95 6.15
C GLY A 8 -12.89 -6.86 5.74
N GLY A 9 -13.59 -7.98 5.80
CA GLY A 9 -15.01 -8.07 5.44
C GLY A 9 -15.30 -7.78 3.97
N GLY A 10 -14.37 -8.09 3.07
CA GLY A 10 -14.50 -7.84 1.64
C GLY A 10 -14.21 -6.40 1.19
N ALA A 11 -13.72 -5.54 2.11
CA ALA A 11 -13.29 -4.19 1.74
C ALA A 11 -12.04 -4.23 0.84
N PRO A 12 -11.81 -3.19 0.01
CA PRO A 12 -10.60 -3.11 -0.80
C PRO A 12 -9.33 -3.13 0.05
N VAL A 13 -8.29 -3.81 -0.43
CA VAL A 13 -6.99 -3.91 0.25
C VAL A 13 -6.38 -2.52 0.44
N ALA A 14 -6.14 -2.11 1.69
CA ALA A 14 -5.64 -0.77 1.98
C ALA A 14 -4.10 -0.70 1.96
N VAL A 15 -3.57 0.41 1.45
CA VAL A 15 -2.12 0.68 1.38
C VAL A 15 -1.68 1.45 2.62
N GLN A 16 -0.78 0.86 3.39
CA GLN A 16 -0.17 1.47 4.57
C GLN A 16 1.33 1.66 4.36
N SER A 17 1.89 2.78 4.87
CA SER A 17 3.33 2.93 5.03
C SER A 17 3.69 3.45 6.43
N MET A 18 4.96 3.79 6.64
CA MET A 18 5.48 4.19 7.96
C MET A 18 6.44 5.34 7.82
N THR A 19 6.33 6.34 8.71
CA THR A 19 7.31 7.43 8.80
C THR A 19 8.70 6.90 9.21
N LYS A 20 9.73 7.57 8.72
CA LYS A 20 11.15 7.29 9.02
C LYS A 20 11.83 8.44 9.76
N THR A 21 11.10 9.52 9.99
CA THR A 21 11.53 10.68 10.76
C THR A 21 11.60 10.36 12.24
N ASP A 22 12.37 11.12 13.00
CA ASP A 22 12.21 11.19 14.45
C ASP A 22 10.80 11.72 14.74
N THR A 23 10.01 10.97 15.52
CA THR A 23 8.62 11.32 15.83
C THR A 23 8.51 12.63 16.61
N THR A 24 9.54 13.01 17.36
CA THR A 24 9.61 14.28 18.11
C THR A 24 9.78 15.49 17.18
N ASP A 25 10.32 15.31 15.97
CA ASP A 25 10.29 16.34 14.92
C ASP A 25 8.93 16.29 14.19
N VAL A 26 7.96 16.96 14.81
CA VAL A 26 6.58 17.01 14.31
C VAL A 26 6.52 17.56 12.87
N ASP A 27 7.29 18.60 12.56
CA ASP A 27 7.26 19.23 11.24
C ASP A 27 7.80 18.32 10.13
N ALA A 28 8.93 17.63 10.38
CA ALA A 28 9.46 16.66 9.45
C ALA A 28 8.51 15.47 9.29
N THR A 29 7.90 15.01 10.38
CA THR A 29 6.94 13.91 10.36
C THR A 29 5.70 14.26 9.56
N ILE A 30 5.14 15.46 9.71
CA ILE A 30 3.97 15.92 8.93
C ILE A 30 4.32 16.04 7.44
N ARG A 31 5.45 16.65 7.08
CA ARG A 31 5.87 16.72 5.67
C ARG A 31 5.98 15.32 5.03
N GLN A 32 6.53 14.35 5.76
CA GLN A 32 6.65 12.98 5.25
C GLN A 32 5.28 12.28 5.15
N ILE A 33 4.34 12.55 6.09
CA ILE A 33 2.95 12.08 6.00
C ILE A 33 2.27 12.65 4.74
N GLU A 34 2.41 13.94 4.48
CA GLU A 34 1.83 14.61 3.30
C GLU A 34 2.34 13.98 1.99
N GLN A 35 3.64 13.74 1.87
CA GLN A 35 4.23 13.05 0.72
C GLN A 35 3.69 11.63 0.54
N MET A 36 3.51 10.88 1.63
CA MET A 36 2.91 9.55 1.57
C MET A 36 1.45 9.60 1.15
N VAL A 37 0.67 10.55 1.68
CA VAL A 37 -0.76 10.73 1.35
C VAL A 37 -0.92 11.12 -0.12
N GLU A 38 -0.08 12.02 -0.63
CA GLU A 38 -0.04 12.39 -2.04
C GLU A 38 0.23 11.17 -2.94
N ALA A 39 1.14 10.28 -2.53
CA ALA A 39 1.39 9.02 -3.21
C ALA A 39 0.24 7.99 -3.07
N GLY A 40 -0.78 8.27 -2.25
CA GLY A 40 -1.94 7.40 -2.04
C GLY A 40 -1.90 6.53 -0.78
N CYS A 41 -1.10 6.88 0.23
CA CYS A 41 -1.10 6.18 1.51
C CYS A 41 -2.42 6.41 2.25
N GLU A 42 -3.10 5.33 2.63
CA GLU A 42 -4.40 5.39 3.28
C GLU A 42 -4.30 5.28 4.81
N ILE A 43 -3.22 4.70 5.31
CA ILE A 43 -2.96 4.52 6.74
C ILE A 43 -1.47 4.76 6.99
N VAL A 44 -1.14 5.63 7.94
CA VAL A 44 0.25 5.92 8.29
C VAL A 44 0.61 5.35 9.65
N ARG A 45 1.72 4.59 9.72
CA ARG A 45 2.27 4.09 10.99
C ARG A 45 3.41 5.00 11.46
N ILE A 46 3.41 5.31 12.76
CA ILE A 46 4.39 6.17 13.43
C ILE A 46 4.99 5.42 14.61
N ALA A 47 6.31 5.44 14.74
CA ALA A 47 6.99 4.85 15.89
C ALA A 47 6.78 5.69 17.16
N VAL A 48 6.50 5.02 18.29
CA VAL A 48 6.38 5.68 19.59
C VAL A 48 7.33 4.98 20.58
N PRO A 49 8.64 5.29 20.51
CA PRO A 49 9.65 4.61 21.31
C PRO A 49 9.68 5.08 22.78
N ASP A 50 9.28 6.30 23.08
CA ASP A 50 9.41 6.96 24.37
C ASP A 50 8.28 7.96 24.66
N ASP A 51 8.39 8.65 25.81
CA ASP A 51 7.40 9.60 26.28
C ASP A 51 7.35 10.89 25.45
N ASP A 52 8.46 11.34 24.90
CA ASP A 52 8.53 12.55 24.08
C ASP A 52 7.86 12.29 22.72
N ALA A 53 8.09 11.14 22.12
CA ALA A 53 7.37 10.70 20.93
C ALA A 53 5.86 10.56 21.19
N ALA A 54 5.47 10.01 22.36
CA ALA A 54 4.06 9.92 22.73
C ALA A 54 3.41 11.30 22.90
N ALA A 55 4.13 12.28 23.44
CA ALA A 55 3.65 13.66 23.51
C ALA A 55 3.51 14.31 22.14
N ALA A 56 4.46 14.07 21.22
CA ALA A 56 4.41 14.58 19.85
C ALA A 56 3.19 14.06 19.08
N MET A 57 2.67 12.87 19.40
CA MET A 57 1.49 12.30 18.74
C MET A 57 0.25 13.19 18.82
N TYR A 58 0.08 13.97 19.91
CA TYR A 58 -1.03 14.93 20.05
C TYR A 58 -0.99 16.02 18.96
N GLU A 59 0.19 16.58 18.70
CA GLU A 59 0.36 17.62 17.69
C GLU A 59 0.29 17.04 16.28
N ILE A 60 0.88 15.88 16.04
CA ILE A 60 0.80 15.18 14.76
C ILE A 60 -0.68 14.89 14.45
N ARG A 61 -1.45 14.38 15.42
CA ARG A 61 -2.86 14.04 15.22
C ARG A 61 -3.72 15.22 14.85
N LYS A 62 -3.46 16.41 15.41
CA LYS A 62 -4.18 17.65 15.08
C LYS A 62 -3.93 18.11 13.64
N ARG A 63 -2.74 17.84 13.10
CA ARG A 63 -2.27 18.37 11.82
C ARG A 63 -2.54 17.45 10.64
N THR A 64 -2.95 16.20 10.86
CA THR A 64 -3.27 15.27 9.76
C THR A 64 -4.65 14.65 9.89
N LYS A 65 -5.26 14.35 8.75
CA LYS A 65 -6.56 13.66 8.67
C LYS A 65 -6.40 12.16 8.37
N VAL A 66 -5.23 11.72 7.88
CA VAL A 66 -5.00 10.31 7.56
C VAL A 66 -5.06 9.46 8.83
N PRO A 67 -5.62 8.25 8.78
CA PRO A 67 -5.60 7.31 9.90
C PRO A 67 -4.18 7.01 10.39
N ILE A 68 -3.95 7.11 11.71
CA ILE A 68 -2.65 6.93 12.35
C ILE A 68 -2.59 5.63 13.14
N VAL A 69 -1.50 4.88 12.94
CA VAL A 69 -1.15 3.69 13.74
C VAL A 69 0.02 4.04 14.65
N ALA A 70 -0.14 3.94 15.95
CA ALA A 70 0.98 4.01 16.88
C ALA A 70 1.67 2.65 16.98
N ASP A 71 2.98 2.65 16.78
CA ASP A 71 3.82 1.44 16.82
C ASP A 71 4.58 1.39 18.15
N ILE A 72 4.17 0.49 19.04
CA ILE A 72 4.71 0.38 20.39
C ILE A 72 5.20 -1.06 20.63
N HIS A 73 6.41 -1.20 21.13
CA HIS A 73 7.04 -2.52 21.28
C HIS A 73 7.00 -3.07 22.71
N PHE A 74 7.29 -2.26 23.75
CA PHE A 74 7.58 -2.79 25.09
C PHE A 74 6.84 -2.09 26.25
N HIS A 75 6.41 -0.85 26.07
CA HIS A 75 5.89 -0.05 27.20
C HIS A 75 4.40 0.22 27.08
N TYR A 76 3.60 -0.48 27.91
CA TYR A 76 2.14 -0.33 27.90
C TYR A 76 1.66 1.11 28.16
N LYS A 77 2.41 1.91 28.97
CA LYS A 77 2.05 3.31 29.21
C LYS A 77 2.11 4.17 27.97
N LEU A 78 3.03 3.88 27.04
CA LEU A 78 3.09 4.56 25.76
C LEU A 78 1.86 4.23 24.90
N ALA A 79 1.35 3.00 25.00
CA ALA A 79 0.12 2.61 24.33
C ALA A 79 -1.08 3.41 24.85
N LEU A 80 -1.19 3.60 26.16
CA LEU A 80 -2.24 4.42 26.80
C LEU A 80 -2.14 5.88 26.35
N LYS A 81 -0.93 6.48 26.41
CA LYS A 81 -0.70 7.87 25.95
C LYS A 81 -1.03 8.05 24.47
N ALA A 82 -0.68 7.08 23.62
CA ALA A 82 -1.01 7.16 22.21
C ALA A 82 -2.54 7.07 21.97
N LEU A 83 -3.25 6.21 22.71
CA LEU A 83 -4.70 6.19 22.70
C LEU A 83 -5.31 7.51 23.14
N ASP A 84 -4.81 8.13 24.21
CA ASP A 84 -5.25 9.45 24.68
C ASP A 84 -4.98 10.55 23.64
N ALA A 85 -3.94 10.42 22.81
CA ALA A 85 -3.66 11.33 21.70
C ALA A 85 -4.64 11.15 20.52
N GLY A 86 -5.53 10.15 20.55
CA GLY A 86 -6.57 9.93 19.55
C GLY A 86 -6.08 9.23 18.29
N ILE A 87 -5.18 8.26 18.43
CA ILE A 87 -4.76 7.39 17.31
C ILE A 87 -5.89 6.49 16.85
N ASP A 88 -5.80 5.99 15.62
CA ASP A 88 -6.86 5.23 14.97
C ASP A 88 -6.59 3.71 14.96
N LYS A 89 -5.36 3.28 15.25
CA LYS A 89 -4.97 1.87 15.40
C LYS A 89 -3.72 1.75 16.28
N LEU A 90 -3.67 0.73 17.10
CA LEU A 90 -2.51 0.42 17.95
C LEU A 90 -1.78 -0.81 17.40
N ARG A 91 -0.46 -0.74 17.22
CA ARG A 91 0.38 -1.90 16.92
C ARG A 91 1.18 -2.28 18.16
N ILE A 92 0.91 -3.45 18.69
CA ILE A 92 1.62 -4.06 19.82
C ILE A 92 1.74 -5.57 19.63
N ASN A 93 2.60 -6.21 20.46
CA ASN A 93 2.53 -7.62 20.71
C ASN A 93 2.14 -7.81 22.20
N PRO A 94 0.93 -8.29 22.50
CA PRO A 94 0.42 -8.36 23.88
C PRO A 94 1.39 -9.04 24.85
N GLY A 95 2.07 -10.12 24.44
CA GLY A 95 3.06 -10.82 25.26
C GLY A 95 4.33 -10.02 25.58
N ASN A 96 4.58 -8.89 24.90
CA ASN A 96 5.82 -8.10 25.05
C ASN A 96 5.63 -6.82 25.89
N ILE A 97 4.38 -6.38 26.12
CA ILE A 97 4.13 -5.07 26.78
C ILE A 97 3.99 -5.17 28.30
N GLY A 98 4.12 -6.37 28.89
CA GLY A 98 4.16 -6.57 30.31
C GLY A 98 3.25 -7.68 30.82
N SER A 99 2.80 -7.58 32.09
CA SER A 99 1.91 -8.55 32.71
C SER A 99 0.52 -8.51 32.06
N ILE A 100 -0.27 -9.59 32.27
CA ILE A 100 -1.65 -9.67 31.77
C ILE A 100 -2.54 -8.51 32.25
N ASP A 101 -2.29 -7.98 33.45
CA ASP A 101 -3.05 -6.84 33.95
C ASP A 101 -2.74 -5.55 33.15
N ARG A 102 -1.49 -5.35 32.75
CA ARG A 102 -1.09 -4.25 31.87
C ARG A 102 -1.70 -4.40 30.47
N VAL A 103 -1.71 -5.62 29.92
CA VAL A 103 -2.39 -5.89 28.66
C VAL A 103 -3.87 -5.58 28.76
N ARG A 104 -4.53 -6.00 29.88
CA ARG A 104 -5.95 -5.72 30.13
C ARG A 104 -6.24 -4.22 30.21
N GLU A 105 -5.36 -3.44 30.81
CA GLU A 105 -5.49 -1.97 30.86
C GLU A 105 -5.48 -1.36 29.46
N VAL A 106 -4.54 -1.75 28.62
CA VAL A 106 -4.46 -1.29 27.22
C VAL A 106 -5.68 -1.73 26.39
N VAL A 107 -6.10 -2.99 26.55
CA VAL A 107 -7.27 -3.54 25.83
C VAL A 107 -8.53 -2.75 26.20
N ARG A 108 -8.77 -2.50 27.50
CA ARG A 108 -9.93 -1.71 27.94
C ARG A 108 -9.92 -0.28 27.37
N ALA A 109 -8.75 0.35 27.34
CA ALA A 109 -8.61 1.69 26.77
C ALA A 109 -8.87 1.70 25.25
N ALA A 110 -8.36 0.70 24.53
CA ALA A 110 -8.59 0.53 23.09
C ALA A 110 -10.05 0.23 22.78
N GLU A 111 -10.70 -0.65 23.56
CA GLU A 111 -12.11 -1.00 23.42
C GLU A 111 -13.03 0.20 23.65
N ALA A 112 -12.79 0.97 24.73
CA ALA A 112 -13.56 2.18 25.05
C ALA A 112 -13.55 3.22 23.91
N GLN A 113 -12.47 3.28 23.13
CA GLN A 113 -12.28 4.17 21.99
C GLN A 113 -12.57 3.50 20.64
N LYS A 114 -12.92 2.20 20.64
CA LYS A 114 -13.12 1.37 19.42
C LYS A 114 -11.88 1.33 18.52
N VAL A 115 -10.69 1.43 19.09
CA VAL A 115 -9.41 1.40 18.39
C VAL A 115 -8.98 -0.06 18.19
N PRO A 116 -8.76 -0.53 16.95
CA PRO A 116 -8.29 -1.88 16.69
C PRO A 116 -6.83 -2.07 17.13
N ILE A 117 -6.50 -3.27 17.55
CA ILE A 117 -5.14 -3.67 17.90
C ILE A 117 -4.57 -4.56 16.80
N ARG A 118 -3.40 -4.19 16.28
CA ARG A 118 -2.66 -5.06 15.36
C ARG A 118 -1.53 -5.79 16.09
N ILE A 119 -1.61 -7.11 16.08
CA ILE A 119 -0.51 -8.01 16.47
C ILE A 119 0.51 -8.04 15.34
N GLY A 120 1.80 -7.81 15.66
CA GLY A 120 2.87 -7.75 14.66
C GLY A 120 3.99 -8.75 14.94
N VAL A 121 3.81 -10.01 14.53
CA VAL A 121 4.86 -11.03 14.59
C VAL A 121 5.92 -10.77 13.52
N ASN A 122 7.18 -10.84 13.91
CA ASN A 122 8.34 -10.70 13.04
C ASN A 122 9.26 -11.91 13.21
N GLY A 123 9.61 -12.58 12.12
CA GLY A 123 10.52 -13.74 12.15
C GLY A 123 11.87 -13.44 12.82
N GLY A 124 12.37 -12.19 12.72
CA GLY A 124 13.61 -11.76 13.36
C GLY A 124 13.52 -11.53 14.87
N SER A 125 12.33 -11.55 15.48
CA SER A 125 12.13 -11.24 16.92
C SER A 125 11.14 -12.19 17.60
N LEU A 126 11.16 -13.47 17.22
CA LEU A 126 10.36 -14.50 17.86
C LEU A 126 10.82 -14.79 19.27
N GLU A 127 9.92 -15.32 20.09
CA GLU A 127 10.14 -15.74 21.47
C GLU A 127 11.20 -16.86 21.53
N LYS A 128 12.10 -16.77 22.50
CA LYS A 128 13.24 -17.70 22.65
C LYS A 128 12.82 -19.17 22.80
N ASP A 129 11.70 -19.43 23.47
CA ASP A 129 11.15 -20.76 23.65
C ASP A 129 10.66 -21.37 22.32
N LEU A 130 10.07 -20.54 21.44
CA LEU A 130 9.67 -20.96 20.10
C LEU A 130 10.88 -21.25 19.23
N LEU A 131 11.89 -20.39 19.26
CA LEU A 131 13.15 -20.63 18.53
C LEU A 131 13.83 -21.93 19.00
N LYS A 132 13.76 -22.24 20.31
CA LYS A 132 14.28 -23.51 20.85
C LYS A 132 13.43 -24.70 20.40
N LYS A 133 12.09 -24.56 20.39
CA LYS A 133 11.16 -25.63 20.01
C LYS A 133 11.28 -26.00 18.52
N TYR A 134 11.38 -25.01 17.64
CA TYR A 134 11.38 -25.20 16.19
C TYR A 134 12.78 -25.17 15.55
N GLY A 135 13.84 -24.92 16.34
CA GLY A 135 15.22 -24.81 15.88
C GLY A 135 15.55 -23.49 15.16
N SER A 136 14.56 -22.80 14.61
CA SER A 136 14.70 -21.51 13.92
C SER A 136 13.35 -20.79 13.83
N ALA A 137 13.33 -19.61 13.21
CA ALA A 137 12.10 -18.85 12.93
C ALA A 137 11.36 -19.47 11.71
N THR A 138 10.80 -20.68 11.87
CA THR A 138 10.00 -21.33 10.81
C THR A 138 8.62 -20.68 10.66
N ALA A 139 7.88 -21.02 9.60
CA ALA A 139 6.50 -20.58 9.40
C ALA A 139 5.59 -20.99 10.57
N GLU A 140 5.72 -22.24 11.04
CA GLU A 140 4.94 -22.77 12.17
C GLU A 140 5.28 -22.03 13.47
N ALA A 141 6.56 -21.69 13.71
CA ALA A 141 6.96 -20.90 14.86
C ALA A 141 6.32 -19.52 14.86
N MET A 142 6.26 -18.87 13.69
CA MET A 142 5.59 -17.57 13.52
C MET A 142 4.09 -17.69 13.76
N VAL A 143 3.45 -18.74 13.24
CA VAL A 143 2.02 -19.03 13.45
C VAL A 143 1.73 -19.26 14.92
N GLU A 144 2.54 -20.07 15.62
CA GLU A 144 2.35 -20.30 17.07
C GLU A 144 2.50 -19.01 17.86
N SER A 145 3.49 -18.16 17.55
CA SER A 145 3.65 -16.85 18.17
C SER A 145 2.39 -15.99 17.96
N GLY A 146 1.91 -15.87 16.71
CA GLY A 146 0.69 -15.14 16.39
C GLY A 146 -0.52 -15.63 17.18
N MET A 147 -0.73 -16.95 17.23
CA MET A 147 -1.83 -17.58 17.96
C MET A 147 -1.76 -17.34 19.47
N ARG A 148 -0.56 -17.32 20.06
CA ARG A 148 -0.39 -16.97 21.48
C ARG A 148 -0.87 -15.56 21.77
N HIS A 149 -0.50 -14.59 20.93
CA HIS A 149 -0.92 -13.21 21.09
C HIS A 149 -2.41 -13.00 20.83
N VAL A 150 -2.99 -13.73 19.85
CA VAL A 150 -4.44 -13.71 19.58
C VAL A 150 -5.20 -14.21 20.79
N ARG A 151 -4.83 -15.36 21.34
CA ARG A 151 -5.49 -15.95 22.54
C ARG A 151 -5.49 -14.99 23.73
N ILE A 152 -4.40 -14.24 23.95
CA ILE A 152 -4.35 -13.24 25.03
C ILE A 152 -5.46 -12.18 24.85
N LEU A 153 -5.72 -11.72 23.61
CA LEU A 153 -6.77 -10.75 23.34
C LEU A 153 -8.17 -11.39 23.44
N GLU A 154 -8.35 -12.60 22.90
CA GLU A 154 -9.60 -13.37 22.98
C GLU A 154 -9.98 -13.68 24.44
N ASP A 155 -9.02 -14.08 25.28
CA ASP A 155 -9.23 -14.34 26.72
C ASP A 155 -9.64 -13.06 27.49
N LEU A 156 -9.35 -11.89 26.94
CA LEU A 156 -9.78 -10.58 27.45
C LEU A 156 -11.08 -10.08 26.81
N GLY A 157 -11.70 -10.87 25.91
CA GLY A 157 -12.93 -10.53 25.20
C GLY A 157 -12.75 -9.51 24.06
N PHE A 158 -11.53 -9.33 23.54
CA PHE A 158 -11.22 -8.35 22.50
C PHE A 158 -11.02 -9.03 21.13
N ASP A 159 -11.88 -8.74 20.18
CA ASP A 159 -11.90 -9.30 18.82
C ASP A 159 -11.55 -8.30 17.70
N ASN A 160 -11.52 -6.98 18.00
CA ASN A 160 -11.17 -5.96 17.03
C ASN A 160 -9.65 -5.98 16.72
N THR A 161 -9.20 -7.08 16.14
CA THR A 161 -7.79 -7.46 15.99
C THR A 161 -7.41 -7.63 14.53
N ILE A 162 -6.20 -7.19 14.17
CA ILE A 162 -5.56 -7.39 12.88
C ILE A 162 -4.24 -8.11 13.13
N ILE A 163 -3.81 -9.01 12.23
CA ILE A 163 -2.58 -9.77 12.44
C ILE A 163 -1.58 -9.55 11.29
N SER A 164 -0.31 -9.55 11.64
CA SER A 164 0.77 -9.59 10.66
C SER A 164 1.86 -10.59 11.06
N LEU A 165 2.33 -11.37 10.08
CA LEU A 165 3.35 -12.41 10.20
C LEU A 165 4.46 -12.14 9.17
N LYS A 166 5.39 -11.26 9.51
CA LYS A 166 6.40 -10.77 8.56
C LYS A 166 7.72 -11.51 8.70
N ALA A 167 8.33 -11.83 7.57
CA ALA A 167 9.68 -12.34 7.46
C ALA A 167 10.40 -11.66 6.29
N SER A 168 11.73 -11.69 6.29
CA SER A 168 12.57 -11.24 5.16
C SER A 168 12.67 -12.29 4.06
N ASP A 169 12.46 -13.56 4.40
CA ASP A 169 12.32 -14.66 3.47
C ASP A 169 10.88 -14.77 2.95
N VAL A 170 10.73 -14.68 1.62
CA VAL A 170 9.44 -14.63 0.96
C VAL A 170 8.66 -15.93 1.13
N ASN A 171 9.30 -17.09 0.96
CA ASN A 171 8.63 -18.39 1.04
C ASN A 171 8.10 -18.64 2.45
N ARG A 172 8.93 -18.36 3.46
CA ARG A 172 8.54 -18.47 4.87
C ARG A 172 7.37 -17.55 5.21
N MET A 173 7.41 -16.32 4.73
CA MET A 173 6.33 -15.35 4.94
C MET A 173 5.02 -15.86 4.31
N VAL A 174 5.05 -16.28 3.06
CA VAL A 174 3.88 -16.80 2.34
C VAL A 174 3.29 -18.02 3.07
N GLU A 175 4.15 -18.97 3.44
CA GLU A 175 3.72 -20.16 4.19
C GLU A 175 3.12 -19.81 5.55
N ALA A 176 3.72 -18.89 6.31
CA ALA A 176 3.20 -18.44 7.59
C ALA A 176 1.78 -17.84 7.46
N TYR A 177 1.54 -16.98 6.46
CA TYR A 177 0.22 -16.40 6.23
C TYR A 177 -0.80 -17.43 5.78
N ARG A 178 -0.46 -18.37 4.89
CA ARG A 178 -1.35 -19.48 4.50
C ARG A 178 -1.76 -20.33 5.68
N LEU A 179 -0.78 -20.77 6.49
CA LEU A 179 -1.03 -21.57 7.69
C LEU A 179 -1.87 -20.82 8.73
N PHE A 180 -1.69 -19.50 8.83
CA PHE A 180 -2.43 -18.68 9.79
C PHE A 180 -3.86 -18.40 9.31
N ALA A 181 -4.04 -18.01 8.04
CA ALA A 181 -5.35 -17.77 7.44
C ALA A 181 -6.26 -19.01 7.50
N ALA A 182 -5.69 -20.22 7.43
CA ALA A 182 -6.45 -21.45 7.58
C ALA A 182 -6.94 -21.72 9.04
N LYS A 183 -6.48 -20.94 10.03
CA LYS A 183 -6.80 -21.16 11.45
C LYS A 183 -7.73 -20.12 12.06
N VAL A 184 -7.73 -18.89 11.53
CA VAL A 184 -8.46 -17.75 12.10
C VAL A 184 -9.02 -16.88 10.99
N ASP A 185 -10.14 -16.21 11.27
CA ASP A 185 -10.82 -15.30 10.38
C ASP A 185 -10.61 -13.83 10.83
N TYR A 186 -9.37 -13.46 11.11
CA TYR A 186 -8.99 -12.10 11.41
C TYR A 186 -8.36 -11.42 10.18
N PRO A 187 -8.59 -10.11 9.97
CA PRO A 187 -7.93 -9.38 8.90
C PRO A 187 -6.40 -9.46 8.99
N LEU A 188 -5.76 -9.59 7.84
CA LEU A 188 -4.31 -9.79 7.73
C LEU A 188 -3.63 -8.56 7.12
N HIS A 189 -2.55 -8.11 7.78
CA HIS A 189 -1.68 -7.06 7.28
C HIS A 189 -0.41 -7.66 6.70
N LEU A 190 -0.32 -7.68 5.38
CA LEU A 190 0.77 -8.31 4.64
C LEU A 190 2.01 -7.40 4.52
N GLY A 191 3.18 -8.01 4.38
CA GLY A 191 4.42 -7.32 4.04
C GLY A 191 5.65 -8.20 4.23
N VAL A 192 6.59 -8.10 3.29
CA VAL A 192 7.96 -8.61 3.48
C VAL A 192 8.70 -7.59 4.34
N THR A 193 9.28 -8.02 5.47
CA THR A 193 10.09 -7.13 6.32
C THR A 193 11.51 -7.08 5.81
N GLU A 194 12.16 -5.91 5.93
CA GLU A 194 13.59 -5.79 5.55
C GLU A 194 13.85 -6.28 4.12
N ALA A 195 12.95 -5.91 3.18
CA ALA A 195 13.00 -6.45 1.83
C ALA A 195 14.26 -6.04 1.07
N GLY A 196 14.86 -4.89 1.40
CA GLY A 196 16.13 -4.43 0.85
C GLY A 196 16.01 -3.12 0.06
N THR A 197 16.93 -2.95 -0.91
CA THR A 197 16.99 -1.77 -1.79
C THR A 197 15.74 -1.66 -2.68
N PRO A 198 15.48 -0.50 -3.31
CA PRO A 198 14.33 -0.31 -4.17
C PRO A 198 14.14 -1.42 -5.20
N PHE A 199 15.18 -1.80 -5.94
CA PHE A 199 15.07 -2.85 -6.95
C PHE A 199 14.77 -4.24 -6.35
N GLY A 200 15.65 -4.75 -5.50
CA GLY A 200 15.51 -6.11 -4.94
C GLY A 200 14.32 -6.23 -3.98
N GLY A 201 14.06 -5.17 -3.19
CA GLY A 201 12.95 -5.13 -2.26
C GLY A 201 11.59 -5.05 -2.94
N THR A 202 11.49 -4.35 -4.07
CA THR A 202 10.27 -4.32 -4.90
C THR A 202 9.96 -5.71 -5.44
N ILE A 203 10.96 -6.41 -5.99
CA ILE A 203 10.77 -7.77 -6.52
C ILE A 203 10.29 -8.73 -5.41
N LYS A 204 10.95 -8.73 -4.25
CA LYS A 204 10.55 -9.58 -3.11
C LYS A 204 9.13 -9.26 -2.64
N SER A 205 8.80 -7.98 -2.53
CA SER A 205 7.47 -7.53 -2.10
C SER A 205 6.41 -7.90 -3.13
N ALA A 206 6.67 -7.68 -4.43
CA ALA A 206 5.74 -8.03 -5.49
C ALA A 206 5.45 -9.54 -5.52
N ILE A 207 6.48 -10.37 -5.38
CA ILE A 207 6.30 -11.84 -5.33
C ILE A 207 5.52 -12.23 -4.08
N GLY A 208 5.96 -11.83 -2.90
CA GLY A 208 5.35 -12.27 -1.64
C GLY A 208 3.93 -11.79 -1.44
N LEU A 209 3.67 -10.51 -1.70
CA LEU A 209 2.33 -9.93 -1.62
C LEU A 209 1.46 -10.44 -2.77
N GLY A 210 2.02 -10.54 -4.00
CA GLY A 210 1.31 -11.00 -5.19
C GLY A 210 0.74 -12.41 -5.03
N ILE A 211 1.52 -13.35 -4.50
CA ILE A 211 1.07 -14.72 -4.24
C ILE A 211 -0.12 -14.72 -3.27
N LEU A 212 0.00 -14.06 -2.13
CA LEU A 212 -1.04 -14.06 -1.09
C LEU A 212 -2.31 -13.35 -1.54
N LEU A 213 -2.16 -12.17 -2.15
CA LEU A 213 -3.29 -11.40 -2.66
C LEU A 213 -4.04 -12.11 -3.78
N HIS A 214 -3.32 -12.81 -4.67
CA HIS A 214 -3.93 -13.64 -5.72
C HIS A 214 -4.75 -14.81 -5.13
N GLU A 215 -4.36 -15.31 -3.98
CA GLU A 215 -5.08 -16.33 -3.22
C GLU A 215 -6.23 -15.77 -2.36
N GLY A 216 -6.48 -14.46 -2.39
CA GLY A 216 -7.48 -13.79 -1.57
C GLY A 216 -7.07 -13.60 -0.11
N ILE A 217 -5.78 -13.72 0.21
CA ILE A 217 -5.23 -13.55 1.56
C ILE A 217 -4.65 -12.14 1.69
N GLY A 218 -5.21 -11.34 2.61
CA GLY A 218 -4.71 -10.03 2.98
C GLY A 218 -5.68 -8.87 2.77
N ASP A 219 -5.74 -7.99 3.77
CA ASP A 219 -6.68 -6.88 3.84
C ASP A 219 -5.98 -5.51 3.86
N THR A 220 -4.72 -5.49 4.26
CA THR A 220 -3.85 -4.31 4.15
C THR A 220 -2.43 -4.73 3.80
N ILE A 221 -1.71 -3.87 3.10
CA ILE A 221 -0.33 -4.12 2.69
C ILE A 221 0.63 -3.02 3.15
N ARG A 222 1.89 -3.40 3.39
CA ARG A 222 3.00 -2.46 3.51
C ARG A 222 4.24 -3.01 2.83
N VAL A 223 4.73 -2.29 1.84
CA VAL A 223 6.05 -2.53 1.22
C VAL A 223 7.13 -1.91 2.11
N SER A 224 8.25 -2.59 2.30
CA SER A 224 9.38 -2.14 3.13
C SER A 224 10.64 -2.01 2.29
N LEU A 225 11.09 -0.79 2.03
CA LEU A 225 12.27 -0.51 1.22
C LEU A 225 13.28 0.38 1.98
N ALA A 226 14.55 0.22 1.65
CA ALA A 226 15.59 1.18 2.01
C ALA A 226 15.51 2.40 1.04
N ALA A 227 14.38 3.13 1.09
CA ALA A 227 14.04 4.27 0.25
C ALA A 227 13.08 5.20 0.99
N GLU A 228 12.68 6.32 0.38
CA GLU A 228 11.67 7.20 0.97
C GLU A 228 10.30 6.49 1.08
N PRO A 229 9.49 6.78 2.13
CA PRO A 229 8.24 6.05 2.36
C PRO A 229 7.20 6.19 1.26
N HIS A 230 7.18 7.30 0.53
CA HIS A 230 6.27 7.49 -0.61
C HIS A 230 6.56 6.52 -1.76
N GLU A 231 7.82 6.09 -1.94
CA GLU A 231 8.17 5.04 -2.91
C GLU A 231 7.60 3.67 -2.50
N GLU A 232 7.58 3.37 -1.19
CA GLU A 232 6.92 2.15 -0.67
C GLU A 232 5.43 2.13 -1.03
N VAL A 233 4.77 3.30 -0.95
CA VAL A 233 3.36 3.47 -1.29
C VAL A 233 3.13 3.25 -2.79
N ARG A 234 3.96 3.85 -3.64
CA ARG A 234 3.91 3.66 -5.10
C ARG A 234 4.01 2.19 -5.48
N VAL A 235 5.02 1.49 -4.94
CA VAL A 235 5.18 0.04 -5.18
C VAL A 235 3.97 -0.75 -4.69
N GLY A 236 3.38 -0.38 -3.55
CA GLY A 236 2.15 -1.00 -3.05
C GLY A 236 1.00 -0.86 -4.04
N TRP A 237 0.81 0.31 -4.63
CA TRP A 237 -0.21 0.55 -5.65
C TRP A 237 0.07 -0.21 -6.96
N GLU A 238 1.34 -0.27 -7.41
CA GLU A 238 1.71 -1.05 -8.59
C GLU A 238 1.41 -2.55 -8.42
N ILE A 239 1.64 -3.11 -7.23
CA ILE A 239 1.26 -4.50 -6.92
C ILE A 239 -0.26 -4.69 -7.02
N LEU A 240 -1.06 -3.79 -6.43
CA LEU A 240 -2.52 -3.90 -6.47
C LEU A 240 -3.09 -3.71 -7.88
N LYS A 241 -2.53 -2.78 -8.67
CA LYS A 241 -2.89 -2.57 -10.08
C LYS A 241 -2.56 -3.78 -10.94
N SER A 242 -1.35 -4.34 -10.78
CA SER A 242 -0.91 -5.52 -11.54
C SER A 242 -1.76 -6.76 -11.30
N LEU A 243 -2.47 -6.82 -10.17
CA LEU A 243 -3.41 -7.89 -9.83
C LEU A 243 -4.88 -7.51 -10.08
N GLU A 244 -5.15 -6.35 -10.64
CA GLU A 244 -6.49 -5.81 -10.88
C GLU A 244 -7.37 -5.73 -9.62
N LEU A 245 -6.77 -5.74 -8.43
CA LEU A 245 -7.48 -5.64 -7.16
C LEU A 245 -7.94 -4.22 -6.85
N ARG A 246 -7.12 -3.24 -7.23
CA ARG A 246 -7.41 -1.81 -7.08
C ARG A 246 -6.67 -1.02 -8.15
N ASN A 247 -7.29 0.08 -8.58
CA ASN A 247 -6.72 0.97 -9.59
C ASN A 247 -6.58 2.39 -9.02
N ARG A 248 -5.42 3.00 -9.20
CA ARG A 248 -5.11 4.40 -8.90
C ARG A 248 -4.03 4.87 -9.84
N GLY A 249 -4.25 6.04 -10.45
CA GLY A 249 -3.27 6.64 -11.33
C GLY A 249 -3.14 5.96 -12.69
N VAL A 250 -2.15 6.38 -13.42
CA VAL A 250 -1.88 5.93 -14.78
C VAL A 250 -1.19 4.57 -14.78
N THR A 251 -1.64 3.66 -15.63
CA THR A 251 -0.91 2.45 -16.01
C THR A 251 -0.37 2.64 -17.41
N VAL A 252 0.95 2.60 -17.58
CA VAL A 252 1.61 2.74 -18.88
C VAL A 252 2.11 1.37 -19.34
N VAL A 253 1.58 0.89 -20.46
CA VAL A 253 2.12 -0.26 -21.18
C VAL A 253 3.12 0.27 -22.21
N ALA A 254 4.39 -0.10 -22.08
CA ALA A 254 5.45 0.33 -22.96
C ALA A 254 6.19 -0.86 -23.58
N CYS A 255 6.56 -0.76 -24.84
CA CYS A 255 7.30 -1.83 -25.48
C CYS A 255 8.74 -1.93 -24.98
N PRO A 256 9.35 -3.15 -24.91
CA PRO A 256 10.70 -3.34 -24.37
C PRO A 256 11.82 -2.90 -25.33
N THR A 257 11.51 -2.18 -26.39
CA THR A 257 12.42 -1.79 -27.46
C THR A 257 13.13 -2.98 -28.13
N CYS A 258 13.16 -3.02 -29.43
CA CYS A 258 13.86 -4.06 -30.19
C CYS A 258 14.39 -3.45 -31.51
N GLY A 259 14.98 -4.26 -32.40
CA GLY A 259 15.48 -3.82 -33.70
C GLY A 259 14.44 -3.24 -34.69
N ARG A 260 13.17 -3.14 -34.28
CA ARG A 260 12.09 -2.48 -35.05
C ARG A 260 11.74 -1.10 -34.50
N LEU A 261 12.48 -0.59 -33.54
CA LEU A 261 12.25 0.71 -32.95
C LEU A 261 12.38 1.81 -34.03
N ASP A 262 11.36 2.64 -34.17
CA ASP A 262 11.26 3.69 -35.19
C ASP A 262 11.40 5.12 -34.61
N ILE A 263 11.93 5.23 -33.38
CA ILE A 263 12.22 6.50 -32.70
C ILE A 263 13.46 6.38 -31.82
N ASP A 264 14.32 7.40 -31.80
CA ASP A 264 15.63 7.31 -31.17
C ASP A 264 15.62 7.41 -29.63
N ASN A 265 14.76 8.22 -29.05
CA ASN A 265 14.72 8.53 -27.60
C ASN A 265 13.50 7.93 -26.89
N PHE A 266 13.12 6.70 -27.25
CA PHE A 266 11.90 6.05 -26.76
C PHE A 266 11.85 5.92 -25.23
N VAL A 267 12.95 5.49 -24.60
CA VAL A 267 13.00 5.28 -23.14
C VAL A 267 12.82 6.60 -22.39
N GLU A 268 13.43 7.67 -22.88
CA GLU A 268 13.30 9.02 -22.34
C GLU A 268 11.86 9.52 -22.47
N ILE A 269 11.20 9.27 -23.61
CA ILE A 269 9.78 9.62 -23.82
C ILE A 269 8.89 8.91 -22.79
N VAL A 270 9.04 7.60 -22.62
CA VAL A 270 8.25 6.82 -21.64
C VAL A 270 8.47 7.36 -20.24
N THR A 271 9.73 7.52 -19.83
CA THR A 271 10.10 7.99 -18.49
C THR A 271 9.54 9.39 -18.22
N GLU A 272 9.62 10.30 -19.21
CA GLU A 272 9.11 11.67 -19.06
C GLU A 272 7.58 11.71 -19.02
N VAL A 273 6.89 10.88 -19.79
CA VAL A 273 5.42 10.73 -19.70
C VAL A 273 5.01 10.24 -18.33
N GLU A 274 5.63 9.17 -17.81
CA GLU A 274 5.33 8.64 -16.46
C GLU A 274 5.59 9.70 -15.38
N ARG A 275 6.71 10.42 -15.46
CA ARG A 275 7.05 11.49 -14.52
C ARG A 275 6.02 12.63 -14.54
N ARG A 276 5.58 13.05 -15.72
CA ARG A 276 4.60 14.12 -15.87
C ARG A 276 3.20 13.73 -15.41
N LEU A 277 2.85 12.46 -15.52
CA LEU A 277 1.55 11.93 -15.14
C LEU A 277 1.52 11.36 -13.70
N ALA A 278 2.61 11.42 -12.94
CA ALA A 278 2.70 10.88 -11.58
C ALA A 278 1.68 11.48 -10.60
N HIS A 279 1.16 12.68 -10.88
CA HIS A 279 0.15 13.37 -10.07
C HIS A 279 -1.30 12.93 -10.38
N VAL A 280 -1.50 12.15 -11.45
CA VAL A 280 -2.83 11.71 -11.88
C VAL A 280 -3.31 10.59 -10.95
N GLU A 281 -4.47 10.77 -10.36
CA GLU A 281 -5.09 9.78 -9.45
C GLU A 281 -6.14 8.93 -10.15
N GLU A 282 -6.73 9.43 -11.21
CA GLU A 282 -7.73 8.73 -11.99
C GLU A 282 -7.11 7.50 -12.67
N PRO A 283 -7.78 6.34 -12.60
CA PRO A 283 -7.29 5.14 -13.25
C PRO A 283 -7.36 5.29 -14.77
N LEU A 284 -6.21 5.40 -15.42
CA LEU A 284 -6.06 5.48 -16.87
C LEU A 284 -5.13 4.39 -17.36
N HIS A 285 -5.49 3.76 -18.47
CA HIS A 285 -4.67 2.78 -19.17
C HIS A 285 -4.12 3.37 -20.46
N LEU A 286 -2.81 3.56 -20.52
CA LEU A 286 -2.10 4.18 -21.63
C LEU A 286 -1.14 3.18 -22.28
N SER A 287 -0.89 3.32 -23.59
CA SER A 287 0.13 2.55 -24.30
C SER A 287 1.11 3.42 -25.06
N ILE A 288 2.40 3.10 -24.96
CA ILE A 288 3.47 3.78 -25.68
C ILE A 288 4.30 2.75 -26.43
N MET A 289 4.14 2.68 -27.76
CA MET A 289 4.71 1.62 -28.60
C MET A 289 5.70 2.17 -29.62
N GLY A 290 6.91 1.66 -29.60
CA GLY A 290 8.03 2.14 -30.41
C GLY A 290 7.98 1.79 -31.90
N CYS A 291 7.01 1.02 -32.38
CA CYS A 291 6.84 0.69 -33.80
C CYS A 291 5.40 0.33 -34.16
N ALA A 292 5.10 0.32 -35.46
CA ALA A 292 3.77 0.05 -35.98
C ALA A 292 3.38 -1.47 -35.98
N VAL A 293 4.24 -2.39 -35.50
CA VAL A 293 3.94 -3.83 -35.55
C VAL A 293 2.98 -4.24 -34.44
N ASN A 294 3.32 -3.93 -33.18
CA ASN A 294 2.47 -4.23 -32.02
C ASN A 294 1.64 -3.00 -31.59
N GLY A 295 2.05 -1.80 -32.05
CA GLY A 295 1.46 -0.54 -31.63
C GLY A 295 -0.05 -0.46 -31.78
N PRO A 296 -0.63 -0.77 -32.95
CA PRO A 296 -2.08 -0.70 -33.15
C PRO A 296 -2.87 -1.66 -32.25
N GLY A 297 -2.34 -2.87 -31.96
CA GLY A 297 -2.97 -3.84 -31.07
C GLY A 297 -3.01 -3.34 -29.62
N GLU A 298 -1.88 -2.94 -29.09
CA GLU A 298 -1.78 -2.42 -27.72
C GLU A 298 -2.54 -1.08 -27.53
N ALA A 299 -2.58 -0.24 -28.59
CA ALA A 299 -3.37 0.98 -28.59
C ALA A 299 -4.88 0.70 -28.61
N HIS A 300 -5.31 -0.45 -29.11
CA HIS A 300 -6.71 -0.86 -29.07
C HIS A 300 -7.17 -1.21 -27.64
N ASP A 301 -6.29 -1.81 -26.84
CA ASP A 301 -6.59 -2.24 -25.49
C ASP A 301 -6.36 -1.13 -24.44
N SER A 302 -5.98 0.07 -24.89
CA SER A 302 -5.75 1.25 -24.03
C SER A 302 -6.72 2.39 -24.35
N GLN A 303 -7.05 3.19 -23.33
CA GLN A 303 -7.90 4.37 -23.50
C GLN A 303 -7.22 5.44 -24.40
N LEU A 304 -5.90 5.58 -24.24
CA LEU A 304 -5.09 6.43 -25.10
C LEU A 304 -3.74 5.75 -25.38
N GLY A 305 -3.34 5.72 -26.63
CA GLY A 305 -2.08 5.13 -27.05
C GLY A 305 -1.31 6.00 -28.02
N ILE A 306 0.02 5.84 -28.05
CA ILE A 306 0.86 6.40 -29.11
C ILE A 306 1.74 5.30 -29.69
N THR A 307 1.81 5.24 -31.02
CA THR A 307 2.68 4.33 -31.74
C THR A 307 3.61 5.11 -32.67
N PHE A 308 4.85 4.66 -32.82
CA PHE A 308 5.84 5.36 -33.61
C PHE A 308 6.11 4.66 -34.95
N GLY A 309 6.43 5.47 -35.96
CA GLY A 309 6.93 5.06 -37.26
C GLY A 309 7.75 6.18 -37.89
N ARG A 310 9.04 5.97 -38.14
CA ARG A 310 9.97 6.94 -38.76
C ARG A 310 9.96 8.31 -38.05
N ASN A 311 10.15 8.29 -36.72
CA ASN A 311 10.14 9.49 -35.85
C ASN A 311 8.83 10.29 -35.86
N VAL A 312 7.72 9.68 -36.26
CA VAL A 312 6.38 10.26 -36.19
C VAL A 312 5.52 9.41 -35.30
N GLY A 313 4.86 10.01 -34.30
CA GLY A 313 3.88 9.37 -33.45
C GLY A 313 2.48 9.43 -34.06
N MET A 314 1.73 8.35 -33.95
CA MET A 314 0.28 8.31 -34.19
C MET A 314 -0.42 8.12 -32.87
N ILE A 315 -1.23 9.09 -32.47
CA ILE A 315 -2.06 8.99 -31.24
C ILE A 315 -3.35 8.26 -31.59
N PHE A 316 -3.74 7.34 -30.70
CA PHE A 316 -4.98 6.56 -30.76
C PHE A 316 -5.81 6.84 -29.50
N LYS A 317 -7.13 6.90 -29.67
CA LYS A 317 -8.09 6.94 -28.56
C LYS A 317 -9.08 5.79 -28.74
N ASP A 318 -9.19 4.93 -27.71
CA ASP A 318 -10.04 3.73 -27.76
C ASP A 318 -9.83 2.89 -29.05
N GLY A 319 -8.56 2.71 -29.44
CA GLY A 319 -8.16 1.98 -30.64
C GLY A 319 -8.33 2.72 -31.96
N VAL A 320 -8.89 3.93 -31.98
CA VAL A 320 -9.13 4.70 -33.21
C VAL A 320 -7.98 5.71 -33.42
N PRO A 321 -7.31 5.72 -34.59
CA PRO A 321 -6.30 6.72 -34.93
C PRO A 321 -6.87 8.13 -34.89
N MET A 322 -6.24 9.05 -34.17
CA MET A 322 -6.65 10.45 -34.06
C MET A 322 -5.82 11.37 -34.94
N ARG A 323 -4.54 11.52 -34.58
CA ARG A 323 -3.65 12.47 -35.24
C ARG A 323 -2.18 12.08 -35.13
N ARG A 324 -1.37 12.64 -36.01
CA ARG A 324 0.08 12.48 -36.00
C ARG A 324 0.73 13.60 -35.18
N VAL A 325 1.81 13.24 -34.49
CA VAL A 325 2.67 14.14 -33.73
C VAL A 325 4.12 13.84 -34.09
N SER A 326 4.97 14.85 -34.09
CA SER A 326 6.39 14.69 -34.46
C SER A 326 7.25 15.72 -33.79
N GLY A 327 8.57 15.47 -33.74
CA GLY A 327 9.55 16.37 -33.19
C GLY A 327 9.63 16.39 -31.65
N GLU A 328 10.05 17.51 -31.10
CA GLU A 328 10.27 17.66 -29.64
C GLU A 328 8.98 17.77 -28.85
N ASP A 329 7.83 17.96 -29.50
CA ASP A 329 6.54 18.17 -28.85
C ASP A 329 5.78 16.86 -28.55
N ILE A 330 6.32 15.67 -28.87
CA ILE A 330 5.63 14.38 -28.73
C ILE A 330 5.11 14.16 -27.31
N VAL A 331 5.94 14.35 -26.30
CA VAL A 331 5.56 14.18 -24.89
C VAL A 331 4.49 15.18 -24.49
N GLU A 332 4.69 16.46 -24.86
CA GLU A 332 3.75 17.55 -24.56
C GLU A 332 2.37 17.26 -25.17
N GLU A 333 2.35 16.87 -26.42
CA GLU A 333 1.11 16.60 -27.15
C GLU A 333 0.40 15.34 -26.62
N PHE A 334 1.14 14.30 -26.23
CA PHE A 334 0.55 13.10 -25.64
C PHE A 334 -0.01 13.39 -24.23
N VAL A 335 0.72 14.12 -23.40
CA VAL A 335 0.25 14.53 -22.05
C VAL A 335 -0.98 15.43 -22.15
N LYS A 336 -1.05 16.35 -23.13
CA LYS A 336 -2.27 17.15 -23.36
C LYS A 336 -3.50 16.29 -23.66
N GLU A 337 -3.35 15.25 -24.48
CA GLU A 337 -4.46 14.34 -24.76
C GLU A 337 -4.90 13.57 -23.50
N VAL A 338 -3.96 13.16 -22.64
CA VAL A 338 -4.28 12.54 -21.35
C VAL A 338 -5.08 13.51 -20.47
N GLU A 339 -4.69 14.78 -20.40
CA GLU A 339 -5.42 15.80 -19.64
C GLU A 339 -6.83 16.07 -20.19
N ILE A 340 -7.01 15.97 -21.51
CA ILE A 340 -8.33 16.07 -22.15
C ILE A 340 -9.18 14.87 -21.74
N LEU A 341 -8.62 13.65 -21.82
CA LEU A 341 -9.28 12.41 -21.44
C LEU A 341 -9.74 12.43 -19.98
N ARG A 342 -8.90 12.94 -19.06
CA ARG A 342 -9.24 13.14 -17.65
C ARG A 342 -10.46 14.04 -17.46
N LYS A 343 -10.51 15.16 -18.16
CA LYS A 343 -11.62 16.12 -18.08
C LYS A 343 -12.94 15.51 -18.59
N GLU A 344 -12.87 14.75 -19.67
CA GLU A 344 -14.03 14.04 -20.23
C GLU A 344 -14.55 12.97 -19.25
N GLY A 345 -13.65 12.16 -18.64
CA GLY A 345 -14.00 11.16 -17.65
C GLY A 345 -14.61 11.76 -16.38
N SER A 346 -14.11 12.89 -15.90
CA SER A 346 -14.67 13.62 -14.77
C SER A 346 -16.05 14.18 -15.08
N ALA A 347 -16.28 14.70 -16.30
CA ALA A 347 -17.58 15.17 -16.74
C ALA A 347 -18.60 14.03 -16.84
N ALA A 348 -18.20 12.88 -17.36
CA ALA A 348 -19.05 11.69 -17.46
C ALA A 348 -19.46 11.14 -16.08
N LYS A 349 -18.54 11.11 -15.11
CA LYS A 349 -18.84 10.75 -13.71
C LYS A 349 -19.84 11.70 -13.07
N SER A 350 -19.64 13.00 -13.19
CA SER A 350 -20.56 14.02 -12.65
C SER A 350 -21.97 13.89 -13.24
N LEU A 351 -22.09 13.56 -14.53
CA LEU A 351 -23.38 13.32 -15.18
C LEU A 351 -24.05 12.01 -14.71
N ALA A 352 -23.27 10.98 -14.40
CA ALA A 352 -23.77 9.71 -13.89
C ALA A 352 -24.25 9.82 -12.44
N GLU A 353 -23.55 10.57 -11.60
CA GLU A 353 -23.93 10.83 -10.21
C GLU A 353 -25.17 11.73 -10.07
N ASN A 354 -25.42 12.58 -11.05
CA ASN A 354 -26.60 13.48 -11.10
C ASN A 354 -27.83 12.86 -11.80
N ARG A 355 -27.78 11.61 -12.24
CA ARG A 355 -28.99 10.93 -12.75
C ARG A 355 -29.91 10.59 -11.58
N PRO A 356 -31.17 11.06 -11.55
CA PRO A 356 -32.14 10.63 -10.54
C PRO A 356 -32.31 9.11 -10.64
N LEU A 357 -32.24 8.42 -9.50
CA LEU A 357 -32.58 7.01 -9.38
C LEU A 357 -34.00 6.81 -9.91
N VAL A 358 -34.13 6.25 -11.09
CA VAL A 358 -35.44 5.80 -11.60
C VAL A 358 -35.84 4.60 -10.76
N GLN A 359 -36.75 4.81 -9.81
CA GLN A 359 -37.40 3.70 -9.11
C GLN A 359 -38.21 2.93 -10.15
N ILE A 360 -37.78 1.72 -10.46
CA ILE A 360 -38.59 0.74 -11.20
C ILE A 360 -39.57 0.19 -10.16
N THR A 361 -40.84 0.63 -10.29
CA THR A 361 -42.00 0.05 -9.58
C THR A 361 -42.36 -1.31 -10.19
#